data_88c398e3dff93745652b9b4952eab4ee
#
_entry.id   88c398e3dff93745652b9b4952eab4ee
#
_cell.length_a   1.000
_cell.length_b   1.000
_cell.length_c   1.000
_cell.angle_alpha   90.00
_cell.angle_beta   90.00
_cell.angle_gamma   90.00
#
_symmetry.space_group_name_H-M   'P 1'
#
loop_
_entity.id
_entity.type
_entity.pdbx_description
1 polymer ?
#
loop_
_entity_poly.entity_id
_entity_poly.type
_entity_poly.pdbx_seq_one_letter_code
_entity_poly.pdbx_strand_id
1 'polypeptide(L)'
;MREDDGRSADRALLPAVPVGLRRVLDLVVAGEATNRAEIARRSGLARSTVGQQVDQLLGRDILQELESGESVRGRPPRLLTLSPRAGTIAVADVDNLETRIAIADLGGRILARDTVLVRIDAGPETVLELVCDRLFALLERSGCDPDRVRQVVMGLPAPVDPGRGSPLRPNGMPGWDGFPVAERLRTRFRAPAQVDNDTNLMALGEAVHARAETPVLCLKIATGIGAGLATAEGRIYRGADGAAGDVGHIRSLGGGTALCTCGNVGCVRAIASHRAVLRNLGIPESTEEDPLHGVHELAERVANNDPPAVRALRQAATEIGELAAMLVYMFNPRTLVLGGPLSELRDDLLSGVRAVVYQRALPLATRKLTITTTQLGAASALHGAVALATGDVFSERGIARLLVD
;
A
#
# COMPACT_ATOMS: atom_id res chain seq x y z
N MET A 1 -24.52 15.14 26.97
CA MET A 1 -23.14 15.44 27.37
C MET A 1 -22.36 15.29 26.08
N ARG A 2 -21.91 16.39 25.48
CA ARG A 2 -21.27 16.39 24.17
C ARG A 2 -19.80 15.95 24.39
N GLU A 3 -19.44 14.81 23.81
CA GLU A 3 -18.05 14.35 23.77
C GLU A 3 -17.24 15.34 22.93
N ASP A 4 -16.21 15.86 23.58
CA ASP A 4 -15.25 16.81 23.03
C ASP A 4 -14.34 16.07 22.05
N ASP A 5 -14.52 16.39 20.76
CA ASP A 5 -13.81 15.77 19.64
C ASP A 5 -12.31 16.10 19.74
N GLY A 6 -11.48 15.10 19.98
CA GLY A 6 -10.00 15.18 20.09
C GLY A 6 -9.25 15.68 18.85
N ARG A 7 -9.82 16.66 18.11
CA ARG A 7 -9.24 17.30 16.91
C ARG A 7 -8.39 18.54 17.21
N SER A 8 -8.03 18.79 18.49
CA SER A 8 -7.52 20.12 18.90
C SER A 8 -6.00 20.30 18.97
N ALA A 9 -5.16 19.27 18.78
CA ALA A 9 -3.72 19.43 19.03
C ALA A 9 -2.83 19.77 17.81
N ASP A 10 -3.34 19.74 16.59
CA ASP A 10 -2.51 19.93 15.37
C ASP A 10 -2.99 21.12 14.49
N ARG A 11 -3.55 22.13 15.12
CA ARG A 11 -4.03 23.37 14.46
C ARG A 11 -3.02 24.51 14.56
N ALA A 12 -1.72 24.22 14.42
CA ALA A 12 -0.80 25.29 14.05
C ALA A 12 -1.29 25.84 12.69
N LEU A 13 -1.49 27.16 12.61
CA LEU A 13 -1.89 27.84 11.38
C LEU A 13 -0.75 27.69 10.37
N LEU A 14 -0.80 26.59 9.58
CA LEU A 14 0.14 26.39 8.50
C LEU A 14 -0.09 27.49 7.46
N PRO A 15 0.98 28.03 6.85
CA PRO A 15 0.84 29.06 5.83
C PRO A 15 0.06 28.54 4.63
N ALA A 16 -0.73 29.42 4.00
CA ALA A 16 -1.38 29.09 2.74
C ALA A 16 -0.31 28.84 1.68
N VAL A 17 -0.45 27.75 0.94
CA VAL A 17 0.45 27.43 -0.17
C VAL A 17 0.07 28.28 -1.37
N PRO A 18 0.97 29.14 -1.90
CA PRO A 18 0.67 29.91 -3.11
C PRO A 18 0.35 28.99 -4.29
N VAL A 19 -0.72 29.26 -5.02
CA VAL A 19 -1.17 28.45 -6.17
C VAL A 19 -0.04 28.28 -7.21
N GLY A 20 0.73 29.33 -7.44
CA GLY A 20 1.88 29.28 -8.35
C GLY A 20 2.99 28.36 -7.88
N LEU A 21 3.31 28.35 -6.57
CA LEU A 21 4.32 27.48 -6.00
C LEU A 21 3.89 26.00 -6.09
N ARG A 22 2.64 25.72 -5.74
CA ARG A 22 2.07 24.38 -5.88
C ARG A 22 2.18 23.90 -7.32
N ARG A 23 1.76 24.72 -8.29
CA ARG A 23 1.81 24.34 -9.72
C ARG A 23 3.23 24.06 -10.21
N VAL A 24 4.23 24.83 -9.75
CA VAL A 24 5.65 24.59 -10.05
C VAL A 24 6.09 23.23 -9.49
N LEU A 25 5.76 22.96 -8.21
CA LEU A 25 6.16 21.74 -7.53
C LEU A 25 5.49 20.51 -8.17
N ASP A 26 4.19 20.57 -8.47
CA ASP A 26 3.45 19.49 -9.13
C ASP A 26 4.11 19.09 -10.46
N LEU A 27 4.53 20.07 -11.28
CA LEU A 27 5.17 19.81 -12.57
C LEU A 27 6.56 19.15 -12.43
N VAL A 28 7.34 19.54 -11.42
CA VAL A 28 8.66 18.96 -11.16
C VAL A 28 8.53 17.55 -10.58
N VAL A 29 7.64 17.35 -9.60
CA VAL A 29 7.39 16.04 -8.96
C VAL A 29 6.86 15.03 -9.98
N ALA A 30 5.96 15.44 -10.87
CA ALA A 30 5.44 14.57 -11.94
C ALA A 30 6.48 14.29 -13.06
N GLY A 31 7.65 14.93 -13.03
CA GLY A 31 8.66 14.83 -14.10
C GLY A 31 8.21 15.48 -15.42
N GLU A 32 7.15 16.27 -15.40
CA GLU A 32 6.59 16.92 -16.58
C GLU A 32 7.40 18.13 -17.05
N ALA A 33 8.12 18.78 -16.14
CA ALA A 33 8.98 19.92 -16.46
C ALA A 33 10.25 19.87 -15.60
N THR A 34 11.39 19.96 -16.27
CA THR A 34 12.70 19.83 -15.62
C THR A 34 13.51 21.13 -15.60
N ASN A 35 12.98 22.21 -16.14
CA ASN A 35 13.66 23.51 -16.13
C ASN A 35 12.65 24.68 -16.08
N ARG A 36 13.15 25.86 -15.70
CA ARG A 36 12.30 27.05 -15.50
C ARG A 36 11.51 27.45 -16.77
N ALA A 37 12.06 27.24 -17.96
CA ALA A 37 11.40 27.58 -19.22
C ALA A 37 10.23 26.62 -19.51
N GLU A 38 10.41 25.34 -19.29
CA GLU A 38 9.34 24.33 -19.40
C GLU A 38 8.23 24.56 -18.38
N ILE A 39 8.61 24.85 -17.12
CA ILE A 39 7.65 25.17 -16.06
C ILE A 39 6.80 26.39 -16.48
N ALA A 40 7.40 27.47 -16.96
CA ALA A 40 6.66 28.65 -17.40
C ALA A 40 5.69 28.32 -18.55
N ARG A 41 6.15 27.53 -19.53
CA ARG A 41 5.32 27.11 -20.67
C ARG A 41 4.12 26.25 -20.24
N ARG A 42 4.35 25.27 -19.35
CA ARG A 42 3.31 24.32 -18.92
C ARG A 42 2.37 24.86 -17.85
N SER A 43 2.89 25.70 -16.95
CA SER A 43 2.07 26.31 -15.90
C SER A 43 1.22 27.47 -16.38
N GLY A 44 1.62 28.15 -17.47
CA GLY A 44 1.02 29.42 -17.90
C GLY A 44 1.43 30.62 -17.05
N LEU A 45 2.35 30.46 -16.09
CA LEU A 45 2.84 31.52 -15.21
C LEU A 45 3.88 32.40 -15.92
N ALA A 46 3.98 33.66 -15.54
CA ALA A 46 5.04 34.55 -16.01
C ALA A 46 6.42 34.02 -15.59
N ARG A 47 7.43 34.20 -16.44
CA ARG A 47 8.82 33.74 -16.17
C ARG A 47 9.38 34.26 -14.85
N SER A 48 9.08 35.51 -14.51
CA SER A 48 9.48 36.12 -13.22
C SER A 48 8.84 35.43 -12.04
N THR A 49 7.54 35.07 -12.11
CA THR A 49 6.82 34.34 -11.08
C THR A 49 7.41 32.93 -10.91
N VAL A 50 7.67 32.22 -12.02
CA VAL A 50 8.32 30.90 -11.96
C VAL A 50 9.71 31.02 -11.33
N GLY A 51 10.51 32.03 -11.72
CA GLY A 51 11.82 32.31 -11.11
C GLY A 51 11.71 32.43 -9.59
N GLN A 52 10.83 33.29 -9.11
CA GLN A 52 10.62 33.51 -7.68
C GLN A 52 10.18 32.24 -6.93
N GLN A 53 9.23 31.46 -7.48
CA GLN A 53 8.77 30.23 -6.85
C GLN A 53 9.86 29.15 -6.81
N VAL A 54 10.61 28.98 -7.89
CA VAL A 54 11.76 28.06 -7.95
C VAL A 54 12.84 28.46 -6.96
N ASP A 55 13.20 29.76 -6.89
CA ASP A 55 14.21 30.27 -5.95
C ASP A 55 13.78 30.04 -4.49
N GLN A 56 12.49 30.18 -4.19
CA GLN A 56 11.94 29.85 -2.87
C GLN A 56 12.08 28.37 -2.54
N LEU A 57 11.82 27.45 -3.49
CA LEU A 57 11.94 26.01 -3.30
C LEU A 57 13.40 25.56 -3.20
N LEU A 58 14.31 26.20 -3.96
CA LEU A 58 15.77 25.98 -3.86
C LEU A 58 16.31 26.46 -2.50
N GLY A 59 15.90 27.64 -2.05
CA GLY A 59 16.35 28.22 -0.78
C GLY A 59 15.89 27.40 0.45
N ARG A 60 14.93 26.50 0.29
CA ARG A 60 14.45 25.56 1.33
C ARG A 60 14.94 24.11 1.14
N ASP A 61 15.86 23.88 0.22
CA ASP A 61 16.34 22.53 -0.13
C ASP A 61 15.21 21.57 -0.59
N ILE A 62 14.05 22.07 -1.02
CA ILE A 62 12.97 21.23 -1.55
C ILE A 62 13.32 20.80 -2.98
N LEU A 63 13.86 21.71 -3.77
CA LEU A 63 14.41 21.44 -5.09
C LEU A 63 15.93 21.62 -5.09
N GLN A 64 16.60 21.03 -6.08
CA GLN A 64 17.99 21.27 -6.42
C GLN A 64 18.17 21.46 -7.91
N GLU A 65 19.22 22.18 -8.30
CA GLU A 65 19.66 22.33 -9.68
C GLU A 65 20.81 21.35 -9.97
N LEU A 66 20.64 20.53 -11.00
CA LEU A 66 21.69 19.67 -11.54
C LEU A 66 22.21 20.25 -12.86
N GLU A 67 23.52 20.15 -13.11
CA GLU A 67 24.09 20.50 -14.41
C GLU A 67 23.75 19.40 -15.44
N SER A 68 23.18 19.77 -16.58
CA SER A 68 22.98 18.80 -17.67
C SER A 68 24.30 18.60 -18.41
N GLY A 69 24.75 17.34 -18.53
CA GLY A 69 26.07 16.99 -19.07
C GLY A 69 26.28 17.22 -20.56
N GLU A 70 25.28 17.60 -21.36
CA GLU A 70 25.42 17.79 -22.81
C GLU A 70 24.78 19.11 -23.29
N SER A 71 25.59 19.98 -23.86
CA SER A 71 25.15 21.16 -24.60
C SER A 71 25.76 21.18 -25.99
N VAL A 72 24.89 21.14 -27.01
CA VAL A 72 25.33 21.23 -28.42
C VAL A 72 25.57 22.70 -28.84
N ARG A 73 24.98 23.70 -28.17
CA ARG A 73 25.21 25.14 -28.33
C ARG A 73 24.62 25.94 -27.18
N GLY A 74 25.42 26.68 -26.42
CA GLY A 74 25.01 27.56 -25.32
C GLY A 74 25.24 26.96 -23.92
N ARG A 75 24.96 27.73 -22.84
CA ARG A 75 25.06 27.24 -21.46
C ARG A 75 24.01 26.14 -21.23
N PRO A 76 24.39 24.94 -20.75
CA PRO A 76 23.46 23.84 -20.52
C PRO A 76 22.29 24.30 -19.62
N PRO A 77 21.05 23.89 -19.90
CA PRO A 77 19.95 24.18 -19.00
C PRO A 77 20.18 23.44 -17.68
N ARG A 78 20.05 24.16 -16.57
CA ARG A 78 20.06 23.53 -15.25
C ARG A 78 18.77 22.77 -15.05
N LEU A 79 18.89 21.48 -14.69
CA LEU A 79 17.76 20.59 -14.44
C LEU A 79 17.31 20.73 -12.99
N LEU A 80 16.03 20.98 -12.81
CA LEU A 80 15.37 21.02 -11.50
C LEU A 80 14.87 19.63 -11.13
N THR A 81 15.22 19.16 -9.95
CA THR A 81 14.76 17.90 -9.36
C THR A 81 14.44 18.09 -7.88
N LEU A 82 13.71 17.13 -7.30
CA LEU A 82 13.59 17.07 -5.83
C LEU A 82 14.98 16.92 -5.20
N SER A 83 15.22 17.69 -4.15
CA SER A 83 16.47 17.60 -3.39
C SER A 83 16.45 16.37 -2.49
N PRO A 84 17.52 15.56 -2.41
CA PRO A 84 17.64 14.52 -1.39
C PRO A 84 17.56 15.05 0.04
N ARG A 85 17.87 16.35 0.22
CA ARG A 85 17.75 17.02 1.52
C ARG A 85 16.35 17.44 1.90
N ALA A 86 15.38 17.38 0.97
CA ALA A 86 13.99 17.72 1.27
C ALA A 86 13.39 16.81 2.34
N GLY A 87 13.91 15.59 2.45
CA GLY A 87 13.53 14.60 3.45
C GLY A 87 13.29 13.23 2.85
N THR A 88 12.81 12.33 3.70
CA THR A 88 12.53 10.94 3.37
C THR A 88 11.15 10.51 3.84
N ILE A 89 10.70 9.37 3.34
CA ILE A 89 9.48 8.67 3.70
C ILE A 89 9.89 7.34 4.33
N ALA A 90 9.31 7.00 5.49
CA ALA A 90 9.47 5.71 6.12
C ALA A 90 8.17 4.90 5.98
N VAL A 91 8.26 3.67 5.51
CA VAL A 91 7.09 2.82 5.30
C VAL A 91 7.29 1.41 5.85
N ALA A 92 6.21 0.82 6.34
CA ALA A 92 6.15 -0.56 6.78
C ALA A 92 4.87 -1.25 6.27
N ASP A 93 5.00 -2.50 5.85
CA ASP A 93 3.89 -3.40 5.53
C ASP A 93 3.97 -4.58 6.51
N VAL A 94 3.10 -4.57 7.51
CA VAL A 94 3.05 -5.61 8.55
C VAL A 94 2.17 -6.74 8.07
N ASP A 95 2.72 -7.95 8.00
CA ASP A 95 1.95 -9.17 7.75
C ASP A 95 2.02 -10.08 9.00
N ASN A 96 1.40 -11.24 8.95
CA ASN A 96 1.27 -12.12 10.12
C ASN A 96 2.60 -12.65 10.67
N LEU A 97 3.59 -12.89 9.80
CA LEU A 97 4.87 -13.54 10.15
C LEU A 97 6.08 -12.67 9.85
N GLU A 98 5.92 -11.68 9.00
CA GLU A 98 7.01 -10.80 8.58
C GLU A 98 6.51 -9.37 8.37
N THR A 99 7.39 -8.42 8.52
CA THR A 99 7.14 -7.02 8.21
C THR A 99 8.17 -6.55 7.19
N ARG A 100 7.71 -6.02 6.07
CA ARG A 100 8.57 -5.38 5.07
C ARG A 100 8.66 -3.91 5.38
N ILE A 101 9.87 -3.37 5.36
CA ILE A 101 10.12 -1.96 5.62
C ILE A 101 10.93 -1.33 4.48
N ALA A 102 10.71 -0.04 4.25
CA ALA A 102 11.53 0.72 3.31
C ALA A 102 11.65 2.19 3.70
N ILE A 103 12.75 2.78 3.20
CA ILE A 103 12.95 4.23 3.16
C ILE A 103 12.88 4.64 1.69
N ALA A 104 12.13 5.69 1.39
CA ALA A 104 12.03 6.29 0.06
C ALA A 104 12.37 7.78 0.09
N ASP A 105 12.78 8.33 -1.06
CA ASP A 105 12.82 9.78 -1.25
C ASP A 105 11.41 10.33 -1.43
N LEU A 106 11.26 11.66 -1.38
CA LEU A 106 9.95 12.29 -1.52
C LEU A 106 9.32 12.07 -2.91
N GLY A 107 10.12 11.72 -3.92
CA GLY A 107 9.63 11.35 -5.25
C GLY A 107 9.10 9.92 -5.35
N GLY A 108 9.16 9.15 -4.26
CA GLY A 108 8.65 7.79 -4.20
C GLY A 108 9.64 6.71 -4.65
N ARG A 109 10.91 7.05 -4.89
CA ARG A 109 11.96 6.07 -5.19
C ARG A 109 12.43 5.42 -3.90
N ILE A 110 12.34 4.09 -3.80
CA ILE A 110 12.87 3.33 -2.66
C ILE A 110 14.40 3.43 -2.66
N LEU A 111 14.96 3.94 -1.56
CA LEU A 111 16.39 4.10 -1.32
C LEU A 111 16.98 2.86 -0.66
N ALA A 112 16.25 2.28 0.29
CA ALA A 112 16.62 1.06 0.99
C ALA A 112 15.37 0.30 1.45
N ARG A 113 15.51 -1.02 1.57
CA ARG A 113 14.46 -1.90 2.10
C ARG A 113 15.05 -3.02 2.93
N ASP A 114 14.22 -3.57 3.84
CA ASP A 114 14.58 -4.71 4.67
C ASP A 114 13.31 -5.51 5.00
N THR A 115 13.49 -6.72 5.52
CA THR A 115 12.41 -7.59 6.03
C THR A 115 12.72 -7.97 7.46
N VAL A 116 11.72 -7.82 8.32
CA VAL A 116 11.80 -8.12 9.75
C VAL A 116 10.90 -9.30 10.03
N LEU A 117 11.46 -10.38 10.55
CA LEU A 117 10.66 -11.50 11.03
C LEU A 117 10.10 -11.16 12.40
N VAL A 118 8.81 -10.94 12.47
CA VAL A 118 8.07 -10.66 13.69
C VAL A 118 6.64 -11.14 13.54
N ARG A 119 6.16 -11.88 14.53
CA ARG A 119 4.78 -12.36 14.54
C ARG A 119 3.86 -11.24 15.02
N ILE A 120 2.79 -10.98 14.29
CA ILE A 120 1.82 -9.94 14.64
C ILE A 120 1.10 -10.22 15.97
N ASP A 121 0.98 -11.49 16.35
CA ASP A 121 0.37 -11.92 17.62
C ASP A 121 1.27 -11.69 18.85
N ALA A 122 2.51 -11.23 18.67
CA ALA A 122 3.37 -10.74 19.75
C ALA A 122 2.83 -9.45 20.41
N GLY A 123 1.80 -8.85 19.80
CA GLY A 123 1.16 -7.64 20.30
C GLY A 123 1.71 -6.34 19.70
N PRO A 124 0.92 -5.25 19.75
CA PRO A 124 1.25 -4.02 19.04
C PRO A 124 2.51 -3.32 19.56
N GLU A 125 2.74 -3.27 20.88
CA GLU A 125 3.94 -2.65 21.43
C GLU A 125 5.21 -3.31 20.90
N THR A 126 5.32 -4.64 21.02
CA THR A 126 6.49 -5.40 20.61
C THR A 126 6.77 -5.23 19.10
N VAL A 127 5.71 -5.34 18.28
CA VAL A 127 5.84 -5.21 16.83
C VAL A 127 6.27 -3.80 16.45
N LEU A 128 5.64 -2.76 17.02
CA LEU A 128 5.96 -1.37 16.70
C LEU A 128 7.36 -0.97 17.14
N GLU A 129 7.80 -1.37 18.34
CA GLU A 129 9.17 -1.10 18.80
C GLU A 129 10.18 -1.69 17.84
N LEU A 130 10.05 -2.98 17.52
CA LEU A 130 10.98 -3.66 16.61
C LEU A 130 10.96 -3.02 15.20
N VAL A 131 9.80 -2.74 14.65
CA VAL A 131 9.67 -2.13 13.31
C VAL A 131 10.27 -0.72 13.28
N CYS A 132 10.00 0.10 14.30
CA CYS A 132 10.57 1.44 14.40
C CYS A 132 12.09 1.40 14.52
N ASP A 133 12.64 0.55 15.37
CA ASP A 133 14.09 0.42 15.55
C ASP A 133 14.78 -0.04 14.27
N ARG A 134 14.16 -0.95 13.51
CA ARG A 134 14.67 -1.38 12.21
C ARG A 134 14.59 -0.29 11.15
N LEU A 135 13.53 0.54 11.15
CA LEU A 135 13.43 1.70 10.26
C LEU A 135 14.51 2.75 10.58
N PHE A 136 14.79 3.03 11.87
CA PHE A 136 15.89 3.92 12.25
C PHE A 136 17.25 3.38 11.82
N ALA A 137 17.52 2.10 12.06
CA ALA A 137 18.74 1.46 11.59
C ALA A 137 18.86 1.49 10.05
N LEU A 138 17.73 1.40 9.34
CA LEU A 138 17.72 1.49 7.88
C LEU A 138 18.01 2.92 7.39
N LEU A 139 17.47 3.96 8.08
CA LEU A 139 17.80 5.37 7.82
C LEU A 139 19.29 5.62 7.98
N GLU A 140 19.90 5.21 9.09
CA GLU A 140 21.34 5.37 9.35
C GLU A 140 22.21 4.69 8.27
N ARG A 141 21.90 3.42 7.96
CA ARG A 141 22.65 2.67 6.92
C ARG A 141 22.54 3.30 5.53
N SER A 142 21.46 4.03 5.28
CA SER A 142 21.20 4.70 4.00
C SER A 142 21.73 6.12 3.95
N GLY A 143 22.35 6.61 5.03
CA GLY A 143 22.83 8.00 5.15
C GLY A 143 21.70 9.02 5.16
N CYS A 144 20.48 8.60 5.55
CA CYS A 144 19.32 9.46 5.66
C CYS A 144 19.19 10.01 7.08
N ASP A 145 18.87 11.29 7.19
CA ASP A 145 18.68 11.96 8.47
C ASP A 145 17.31 11.57 9.08
N PRO A 146 17.28 10.93 10.26
CA PRO A 146 16.01 10.57 10.92
C PRO A 146 15.11 11.77 11.25
N ASP A 147 15.67 12.95 11.52
CA ASP A 147 14.92 14.17 11.80
C ASP A 147 14.29 14.78 10.53
N ARG A 148 14.64 14.26 9.37
CA ARG A 148 14.06 14.65 8.08
C ARG A 148 13.07 13.62 7.50
N VAL A 149 12.53 12.74 8.32
CA VAL A 149 11.39 11.90 7.92
C VAL A 149 10.15 12.80 7.82
N ARG A 150 9.57 12.90 6.62
CA ARG A 150 8.43 13.80 6.32
C ARG A 150 7.08 13.12 6.43
N GLN A 151 7.04 11.80 6.32
CA GLN A 151 5.83 11.00 6.42
C GLN A 151 6.18 9.57 6.82
N VAL A 152 5.33 8.96 7.64
CA VAL A 152 5.37 7.54 7.98
C VAL A 152 4.06 6.89 7.53
N VAL A 153 4.13 5.75 6.84
CA VAL A 153 2.93 4.97 6.49
C VAL A 153 3.13 3.51 6.90
N MET A 154 2.13 2.95 7.59
CA MET A 154 2.12 1.54 7.98
C MET A 154 0.88 0.84 7.44
N GLY A 155 1.08 -0.28 6.74
CA GLY A 155 0.05 -1.23 6.34
C GLY A 155 -0.19 -2.27 7.42
N LEU A 156 -1.45 -2.62 7.68
CA LEU A 156 -1.85 -3.68 8.61
C LEU A 156 -2.83 -4.65 7.95
N PRO A 157 -2.77 -5.95 8.28
CA PRO A 157 -3.69 -6.95 7.73
C PRO A 157 -5.04 -6.96 8.47
N ALA A 158 -5.63 -5.78 8.63
CA ALA A 158 -6.87 -5.54 9.38
C ALA A 158 -7.64 -4.34 8.83
N PRO A 159 -8.95 -4.23 9.06
CA PRO A 159 -9.68 -2.98 8.90
C PRO A 159 -9.07 -1.88 9.79
N VAL A 160 -8.93 -0.68 9.27
CA VAL A 160 -8.34 0.48 9.97
C VAL A 160 -9.31 1.64 9.95
N ASP A 161 -9.56 2.26 11.10
CA ASP A 161 -10.23 3.56 11.18
C ASP A 161 -9.34 4.64 10.53
N PRO A 162 -9.74 5.20 9.38
CA PRO A 162 -8.90 6.13 8.65
C PRO A 162 -8.71 7.48 9.38
N GLY A 163 -9.60 7.82 10.32
CA GLY A 163 -9.49 9.06 11.10
C GLY A 163 -8.54 8.93 12.29
N ARG A 164 -8.56 7.79 12.96
CA ARG A 164 -7.73 7.50 14.14
C ARG A 164 -6.40 6.83 13.80
N GLY A 165 -6.35 6.08 12.68
CA GLY A 165 -5.20 5.25 12.33
C GLY A 165 -5.02 4.09 13.33
N SER A 166 -6.14 3.49 13.74
CA SER A 166 -6.20 2.37 14.68
C SER A 166 -6.90 1.19 14.02
N PRO A 167 -6.42 -0.06 14.21
CA PRO A 167 -7.12 -1.24 13.71
C PRO A 167 -8.45 -1.44 14.47
N LEU A 168 -9.44 -1.96 13.74
CA LEU A 168 -10.78 -2.22 14.22
C LEU A 168 -11.08 -3.70 14.19
N ARG A 169 -11.35 -4.29 15.35
CA ARG A 169 -11.74 -5.71 15.53
C ARG A 169 -10.90 -6.67 14.69
N PRO A 170 -9.56 -6.58 14.75
CA PRO A 170 -8.70 -7.41 13.92
C PRO A 170 -8.76 -8.87 14.36
N ASN A 171 -8.89 -9.78 13.40
CA ASN A 171 -8.91 -11.22 13.68
C ASN A 171 -7.50 -11.79 13.84
N GLY A 172 -7.22 -12.46 14.97
CA GLY A 172 -5.93 -13.10 15.21
C GLY A 172 -4.79 -12.15 15.58
N MET A 173 -5.13 -10.93 16.01
CA MET A 173 -4.19 -9.90 16.40
C MET A 173 -4.49 -9.44 17.86
N PRO A 174 -4.03 -10.16 18.87
CA PRO A 174 -4.31 -9.83 20.27
C PRO A 174 -3.71 -8.46 20.64
N GLY A 175 -4.51 -7.63 21.34
CA GLY A 175 -4.08 -6.31 21.80
C GLY A 175 -4.12 -5.19 20.75
N TRP A 176 -4.43 -5.50 19.48
CA TRP A 176 -4.44 -4.48 18.43
C TRP A 176 -5.76 -3.70 18.30
N ASP A 177 -6.87 -4.22 18.80
CA ASP A 177 -8.18 -3.56 18.67
C ASP A 177 -8.18 -2.18 19.32
N GLY A 178 -8.39 -1.14 18.53
CA GLY A 178 -8.37 0.26 18.97
C GLY A 178 -6.98 0.79 19.36
N PHE A 179 -5.90 0.02 19.19
CA PHE A 179 -4.55 0.47 19.54
C PHE A 179 -4.14 1.69 18.70
N PRO A 180 -3.60 2.79 19.30
CA PRO A 180 -3.35 4.05 18.61
C PRO A 180 -2.04 4.04 17.78
N VAL A 181 -1.99 3.19 16.76
CA VAL A 181 -0.77 2.96 15.94
C VAL A 181 -0.25 4.25 15.33
N ALA A 182 -1.12 5.05 14.69
CA ALA A 182 -0.68 6.29 14.07
C ALA A 182 -0.11 7.31 15.07
N GLU A 183 -0.65 7.37 16.28
CA GLU A 183 -0.14 8.25 17.35
C GLU A 183 1.24 7.79 17.82
N ARG A 184 1.43 6.49 18.03
CA ARG A 184 2.74 5.91 18.40
C ARG A 184 3.81 6.21 17.36
N LEU A 185 3.49 6.03 16.07
CA LEU A 185 4.39 6.35 14.97
C LEU A 185 4.72 7.85 14.92
N ARG A 186 3.71 8.74 15.07
CA ARG A 186 3.94 10.21 15.11
C ARG A 186 4.89 10.61 16.24
N THR A 187 4.70 10.03 17.41
CA THR A 187 5.56 10.31 18.56
C THR A 187 6.99 9.83 18.35
N ARG A 188 7.14 8.62 17.79
CA ARG A 188 8.45 7.99 17.61
C ARG A 188 9.30 8.66 16.52
N PHE A 189 8.67 9.07 15.40
CA PHE A 189 9.35 9.70 14.25
C PHE A 189 9.27 11.23 14.25
N ARG A 190 8.49 11.85 15.15
CA ARG A 190 8.18 13.30 15.13
C ARG A 190 7.68 13.80 13.78
N ALA A 191 7.03 12.92 13.03
CA ALA A 191 6.53 13.16 11.69
C ALA A 191 5.05 12.76 11.59
N PRO A 192 4.30 13.30 10.62
CA PRO A 192 2.97 12.80 10.31
C PRO A 192 2.99 11.30 10.04
N ALA A 193 1.96 10.59 10.52
CA ALA A 193 1.85 9.16 10.31
C ALA A 193 0.43 8.76 9.91
N GLN A 194 0.33 7.81 8.99
CA GLN A 194 -0.91 7.19 8.54
C GLN A 194 -0.82 5.67 8.68
N VAL A 195 -1.97 5.06 8.90
CA VAL A 195 -2.13 3.61 8.92
C VAL A 195 -3.27 3.25 8.00
N ASP A 196 -3.11 2.21 7.21
CA ASP A 196 -4.14 1.72 6.30
C ASP A 196 -4.15 0.18 6.25
N ASN A 197 -5.19 -0.38 5.68
CA ASN A 197 -5.22 -1.80 5.39
C ASN A 197 -4.20 -2.15 4.29
N ASP A 198 -3.49 -3.26 4.46
CA ASP A 198 -2.45 -3.74 3.53
C ASP A 198 -2.97 -3.96 2.10
N THR A 199 -4.20 -4.49 1.94
CA THR A 199 -4.78 -4.73 0.62
C THR A 199 -5.20 -3.42 -0.08
N ASN A 200 -5.59 -2.40 0.68
CA ASN A 200 -5.79 -1.05 0.17
C ASN A 200 -4.49 -0.48 -0.40
N LEU A 201 -3.39 -0.65 0.34
CA LEU A 201 -2.06 -0.23 -0.11
C LEU A 201 -1.63 -1.05 -1.34
N MET A 202 -1.89 -2.37 -1.38
CA MET A 202 -1.63 -3.17 -2.58
C MET A 202 -2.33 -2.59 -3.82
N ALA A 203 -3.62 -2.27 -3.71
CA ALA A 203 -4.37 -1.70 -4.84
C ALA A 203 -3.78 -0.37 -5.33
N LEU A 204 -3.32 0.47 -4.40
CA LEU A 204 -2.65 1.73 -4.74
C LEU A 204 -1.27 1.49 -5.37
N GLY A 205 -0.50 0.53 -4.86
CA GLY A 205 0.80 0.15 -5.40
C GLY A 205 0.70 -0.33 -6.86
N GLU A 206 -0.24 -1.21 -7.14
CA GLU A 206 -0.49 -1.72 -8.48
C GLU A 206 -0.97 -0.60 -9.44
N ALA A 207 -1.83 0.30 -8.96
CA ALA A 207 -2.30 1.42 -9.77
C ALA A 207 -1.18 2.42 -10.12
N VAL A 208 -0.31 2.75 -9.17
CA VAL A 208 0.70 3.82 -9.32
C VAL A 208 2.00 3.28 -9.90
N HIS A 209 2.59 2.25 -9.27
CA HIS A 209 3.93 1.76 -9.61
C HIS A 209 3.91 0.70 -10.72
N ALA A 210 2.96 -0.22 -10.69
CA ALA A 210 2.76 -1.18 -11.78
C ALA A 210 1.98 -0.59 -12.98
N ARG A 211 1.43 0.63 -12.82
CA ARG A 211 0.65 1.33 -13.84
C ARG A 211 -0.53 0.52 -14.37
N ALA A 212 -1.15 -0.27 -13.50
CA ALA A 212 -2.36 -1.00 -13.83
C ALA A 212 -3.50 -0.02 -14.21
N GLU A 213 -4.29 -0.38 -15.23
CA GLU A 213 -5.42 0.46 -15.62
C GLU A 213 -6.45 0.55 -14.49
N THR A 214 -6.78 1.77 -14.07
CA THR A 214 -7.74 2.04 -13.00
C THR A 214 -9.20 2.07 -13.48
N PRO A 215 -10.21 1.75 -12.64
CA PRO A 215 -10.08 1.34 -11.23
C PRO A 215 -9.41 -0.04 -11.08
N VAL A 216 -8.55 -0.18 -10.06
CA VAL A 216 -7.86 -1.44 -9.73
C VAL A 216 -8.52 -2.06 -8.50
N LEU A 217 -8.97 -3.30 -8.62
CA LEU A 217 -9.41 -4.13 -7.52
C LEU A 217 -8.34 -5.18 -7.22
N CYS A 218 -7.77 -5.16 -6.02
CA CYS A 218 -6.87 -6.20 -5.53
C CYS A 218 -7.62 -7.17 -4.63
N LEU A 219 -7.33 -8.47 -4.77
CA LEU A 219 -7.68 -9.53 -3.82
C LEU A 219 -6.40 -10.12 -3.27
N LYS A 220 -6.13 -9.94 -1.96
CA LYS A 220 -5.05 -10.59 -1.24
C LYS A 220 -5.53 -11.93 -0.67
N ILE A 221 -4.89 -13.03 -1.09
CA ILE A 221 -5.19 -14.39 -0.64
C ILE A 221 -4.01 -14.88 0.19
N ALA A 222 -4.09 -14.64 1.50
CA ALA A 222 -3.08 -14.99 2.50
C ALA A 222 -3.72 -15.79 3.66
N THR A 223 -3.32 -15.58 4.90
CA THR A 223 -3.97 -16.17 6.09
C THR A 223 -5.45 -15.79 6.20
N GLY A 224 -5.81 -14.65 5.61
CA GLY A 224 -7.17 -14.21 5.33
C GLY A 224 -7.38 -13.94 3.84
N ILE A 225 -8.56 -13.41 3.52
CA ILE A 225 -8.87 -12.86 2.20
C ILE A 225 -9.37 -11.44 2.39
N GLY A 226 -8.71 -10.49 1.77
CA GLY A 226 -9.08 -9.08 1.77
C GLY A 226 -9.15 -8.51 0.36
N ALA A 227 -9.88 -7.41 0.18
CA ALA A 227 -9.91 -6.64 -1.05
C ALA A 227 -9.48 -5.19 -0.81
N GLY A 228 -8.90 -4.57 -1.81
CA GLY A 228 -8.62 -3.14 -1.86
C GLY A 228 -9.02 -2.57 -3.21
N LEU A 229 -9.53 -1.35 -3.22
CA LEU A 229 -9.96 -0.69 -4.45
C LEU A 229 -9.25 0.66 -4.60
N ALA A 230 -8.46 0.81 -5.66
CA ALA A 230 -7.98 2.10 -6.14
C ALA A 230 -8.95 2.62 -7.22
N THR A 231 -9.51 3.81 -6.98
CA THR A 231 -10.50 4.45 -7.87
C THR A 231 -9.87 4.91 -9.19
N ALA A 232 -10.69 5.39 -10.13
CA ALA A 232 -10.21 5.94 -11.39
C ALA A 232 -9.23 7.12 -11.21
N GLU A 233 -9.38 7.86 -10.10
CA GLU A 233 -8.50 8.97 -9.74
C GLU A 233 -7.23 8.51 -8.98
N GLY A 234 -6.99 7.20 -8.87
CA GLY A 234 -5.84 6.65 -8.15
C GLY A 234 -5.91 6.83 -6.62
N ARG A 235 -7.13 6.88 -6.05
CA ARG A 235 -7.34 7.00 -4.60
C ARG A 235 -7.92 5.72 -4.02
N ILE A 236 -7.55 5.40 -2.79
CA ILE A 236 -8.10 4.25 -2.05
C ILE A 236 -9.56 4.50 -1.71
N TYR A 237 -10.43 3.54 -2.00
CA TYR A 237 -11.82 3.52 -1.56
C TYR A 237 -11.94 2.76 -0.23
N ARG A 238 -12.17 3.48 0.86
CA ARG A 238 -12.22 2.92 2.24
C ARG A 238 -13.65 2.68 2.75
N GLY A 239 -14.67 3.19 2.04
CA GLY A 239 -16.03 3.25 2.57
C GLY A 239 -16.19 4.31 3.65
N ALA A 240 -17.29 4.27 4.40
CA ALA A 240 -17.61 5.26 5.42
C ALA A 240 -16.67 5.15 6.64
N ASP A 241 -16.40 3.93 7.10
CA ASP A 241 -15.70 3.66 8.37
C ASP A 241 -14.43 2.81 8.18
N GLY A 242 -13.85 2.76 6.97
CA GLY A 242 -12.64 1.97 6.69
C GLY A 242 -12.87 0.47 6.52
N ALA A 243 -14.12 0.00 6.46
CA ALA A 243 -14.45 -1.43 6.36
C ALA A 243 -14.62 -1.94 4.93
N ALA A 244 -14.49 -1.06 3.91
CA ALA A 244 -14.55 -1.50 2.52
C ALA A 244 -13.38 -2.43 2.23
N GLY A 245 -13.67 -3.62 1.69
CA GLY A 245 -12.64 -4.61 1.37
C GLY A 245 -12.54 -5.79 2.34
N ASP A 246 -13.26 -5.81 3.46
CA ASP A 246 -13.31 -6.99 4.37
C ASP A 246 -14.21 -8.11 3.80
N VAL A 247 -13.92 -8.49 2.56
CA VAL A 247 -14.73 -9.43 1.75
C VAL A 247 -14.54 -10.89 2.15
N GLY A 248 -13.50 -11.21 2.91
CA GLY A 248 -13.21 -12.56 3.37
C GLY A 248 -14.31 -13.15 4.26
N HIS A 249 -15.16 -12.30 4.84
CA HIS A 249 -16.30 -12.70 5.66
C HIS A 249 -17.62 -12.84 4.90
N ILE A 250 -17.65 -12.58 3.60
CA ILE A 250 -18.78 -12.89 2.73
C ILE A 250 -18.99 -14.41 2.74
N ARG A 251 -20.26 -14.83 2.86
CA ARG A 251 -20.60 -16.25 2.84
C ARG A 251 -20.46 -16.81 1.44
N SER A 252 -19.67 -17.85 1.30
CA SER A 252 -19.59 -18.64 0.07
C SER A 252 -20.72 -19.64 -0.04
N LEU A 253 -21.18 -19.90 -1.27
CA LEU A 253 -22.16 -20.94 -1.57
C LEU A 253 -21.58 -22.34 -1.25
N GLY A 254 -20.28 -22.57 -1.46
CA GLY A 254 -19.56 -23.81 -1.14
C GLY A 254 -19.10 -23.91 0.33
N GLY A 255 -19.32 -22.88 1.14
CA GLY A 255 -18.76 -22.77 2.50
C GLY A 255 -19.29 -23.79 3.52
N GLY A 256 -20.43 -24.43 3.24
CA GLY A 256 -20.98 -25.49 4.08
C GLY A 256 -21.09 -25.08 5.55
N THR A 257 -20.51 -25.92 6.42
CA THR A 257 -20.45 -25.74 7.87
C THR A 257 -19.11 -25.23 8.40
N ALA A 258 -18.20 -24.75 7.52
CA ALA A 258 -16.89 -24.28 7.92
C ALA A 258 -17.00 -23.06 8.87
N LEU A 259 -16.55 -23.22 10.11
CA LEU A 259 -16.57 -22.17 11.12
C LEU A 259 -15.46 -21.16 10.83
N CYS A 260 -15.83 -19.88 10.78
CA CYS A 260 -14.89 -18.76 10.66
C CYS A 260 -14.47 -18.23 12.02
N THR A 261 -13.26 -17.67 12.11
CA THR A 261 -12.75 -16.98 13.31
C THR A 261 -13.61 -15.78 13.74
N CYS A 262 -14.43 -15.22 12.84
CA CYS A 262 -15.40 -14.16 13.19
C CYS A 262 -16.69 -14.67 13.87
N GLY A 263 -16.82 -15.98 14.07
CA GLY A 263 -18.01 -16.62 14.65
C GLY A 263 -19.07 -17.04 13.64
N ASN A 264 -19.00 -16.56 12.39
CA ASN A 264 -19.94 -16.95 11.33
C ASN A 264 -19.54 -18.28 10.68
N VAL A 265 -20.48 -18.89 9.96
CA VAL A 265 -20.28 -20.14 9.23
C VAL A 265 -20.28 -19.87 7.73
N GLY A 266 -19.34 -20.52 7.01
CA GLY A 266 -19.28 -20.50 5.54
C GLY A 266 -18.63 -19.27 4.93
N CYS A 267 -17.87 -18.47 5.69
CA CYS A 267 -17.09 -17.37 5.15
C CYS A 267 -16.05 -17.86 4.13
N VAL A 268 -15.86 -17.13 3.00
CA VAL A 268 -14.89 -17.49 1.95
C VAL A 268 -13.48 -17.69 2.52
N ARG A 269 -13.04 -16.84 3.46
CA ARG A 269 -11.71 -17.02 4.09
C ARG A 269 -11.57 -18.34 4.87
N ALA A 270 -12.66 -18.89 5.40
CA ALA A 270 -12.63 -20.14 6.16
C ALA A 270 -12.40 -21.38 5.28
N ILE A 271 -12.59 -21.25 3.96
CA ILE A 271 -12.52 -22.35 3.00
C ILE A 271 -11.48 -22.18 1.90
N ALA A 272 -11.17 -20.93 1.51
CA ALA A 272 -10.34 -20.62 0.34
C ALA A 272 -9.12 -19.74 0.65
N SER A 273 -8.88 -19.34 1.91
CA SER A 273 -7.63 -18.68 2.28
C SER A 273 -6.44 -19.65 2.22
N HIS A 274 -5.22 -19.11 2.15
CA HIS A 274 -4.00 -19.90 2.26
C HIS A 274 -4.03 -20.80 3.51
N ARG A 275 -4.39 -20.24 4.68
CA ARG A 275 -4.58 -20.98 5.94
C ARG A 275 -5.58 -22.14 5.81
N ALA A 276 -6.69 -21.91 5.11
CA ALA A 276 -7.69 -22.96 4.89
C ALA A 276 -7.16 -24.09 4.01
N VAL A 277 -6.40 -23.78 2.97
CA VAL A 277 -5.73 -24.76 2.10
C VAL A 277 -4.73 -25.59 2.90
N LEU A 278 -3.86 -24.94 3.69
CA LEU A 278 -2.90 -25.64 4.56
C LEU A 278 -3.60 -26.60 5.52
N ARG A 279 -4.62 -26.13 6.22
CA ARG A 279 -5.41 -26.93 7.16
C ARG A 279 -6.03 -28.16 6.49
N ASN A 280 -6.58 -28.00 5.28
CA ASN A 280 -7.19 -29.10 4.52
C ASN A 280 -6.15 -30.17 4.09
N LEU A 281 -4.90 -29.75 3.92
CA LEU A 281 -3.77 -30.64 3.57
C LEU A 281 -3.00 -31.18 4.79
N GLY A 282 -3.38 -30.74 6.01
CA GLY A 282 -2.66 -31.12 7.23
C GLY A 282 -1.27 -30.49 7.34
N ILE A 283 -1.01 -29.37 6.67
CA ILE A 283 0.27 -28.67 6.69
C ILE A 283 0.25 -27.61 7.81
N PRO A 284 1.21 -27.61 8.75
CA PRO A 284 1.36 -26.53 9.73
C PRO A 284 1.70 -25.20 9.07
N GLU A 285 1.20 -24.08 9.62
CA GLU A 285 1.52 -22.74 9.10
C GLU A 285 2.99 -22.38 9.33
N SER A 286 3.54 -22.76 10.49
CA SER A 286 4.92 -22.52 10.90
C SER A 286 5.44 -23.67 11.73
N THR A 287 6.76 -23.83 11.78
CA THR A 287 7.47 -24.72 12.70
C THR A 287 8.44 -23.89 13.55
N GLU A 288 9.10 -24.50 14.54
CA GLU A 288 10.15 -23.82 15.32
C GLU A 288 11.36 -23.43 14.45
N GLU A 289 11.65 -24.25 13.42
CA GLU A 289 12.80 -24.08 12.53
C GLU A 289 12.49 -23.16 11.33
N ASP A 290 11.23 -23.17 10.87
CA ASP A 290 10.79 -22.39 9.69
C ASP A 290 9.46 -21.66 9.96
N PRO A 291 9.50 -20.36 10.25
CA PRO A 291 8.30 -19.55 10.42
C PRO A 291 7.39 -19.49 9.19
N LEU A 292 7.93 -19.74 7.98
CA LEU A 292 7.22 -19.74 6.70
C LEU A 292 6.94 -21.14 6.16
N HIS A 293 7.09 -22.17 7.00
CA HIS A 293 6.97 -23.59 6.62
C HIS A 293 5.75 -23.88 5.73
N GLY A 294 4.57 -23.40 6.12
CA GLY A 294 3.35 -23.65 5.35
C GLY A 294 3.39 -23.08 3.93
N VAL A 295 4.04 -21.93 3.75
CA VAL A 295 4.21 -21.31 2.41
C VAL A 295 5.17 -22.17 1.58
N HIS A 296 6.32 -22.57 2.15
CA HIS A 296 7.34 -23.33 1.46
C HIS A 296 6.85 -24.75 1.11
N GLU A 297 6.27 -25.46 2.08
CA GLU A 297 5.76 -26.83 1.90
C GLU A 297 4.63 -26.88 0.85
N LEU A 298 3.67 -25.94 0.89
CA LEU A 298 2.62 -25.90 -0.12
C LEU A 298 3.18 -25.59 -1.51
N ALA A 299 4.13 -24.65 -1.61
CA ALA A 299 4.79 -24.33 -2.86
C ALA A 299 5.51 -25.54 -3.45
N GLU A 300 6.25 -26.29 -2.64
CA GLU A 300 6.95 -27.51 -3.04
C GLU A 300 5.97 -28.59 -3.52
N ARG A 301 4.91 -28.88 -2.77
CA ARG A 301 3.89 -29.88 -3.18
C ARG A 301 3.22 -29.50 -4.50
N VAL A 302 2.88 -28.22 -4.67
CA VAL A 302 2.27 -27.74 -5.92
C VAL A 302 3.25 -27.83 -7.09
N ALA A 303 4.53 -27.46 -6.90
CA ALA A 303 5.57 -27.60 -7.91
C ALA A 303 5.81 -29.05 -8.33
N ASN A 304 5.72 -29.99 -7.37
CA ASN A 304 5.84 -31.44 -7.60
C ASN A 304 4.56 -32.10 -8.14
N ASN A 305 3.52 -31.28 -8.46
CA ASN A 305 2.22 -31.77 -8.93
C ASN A 305 1.51 -32.74 -7.97
N ASP A 306 1.69 -32.57 -6.64
CA ASP A 306 0.98 -33.37 -5.64
C ASP A 306 -0.55 -33.25 -5.84
N PRO A 307 -1.26 -34.39 -6.14
CA PRO A 307 -2.66 -34.32 -6.52
C PRO A 307 -3.58 -33.71 -5.45
N PRO A 308 -3.42 -33.99 -4.13
CA PRO A 308 -4.15 -33.28 -3.08
C PRO A 308 -3.94 -31.77 -3.09
N ALA A 309 -2.68 -31.31 -3.18
CA ALA A 309 -2.36 -29.87 -3.18
C ALA A 309 -2.94 -29.14 -4.39
N VAL A 310 -2.79 -29.73 -5.60
CA VAL A 310 -3.36 -29.15 -6.84
C VAL A 310 -4.90 -29.11 -6.76
N ARG A 311 -5.55 -30.14 -6.25
CA ARG A 311 -7.02 -30.14 -6.06
C ARG A 311 -7.46 -29.07 -5.07
N ALA A 312 -6.78 -28.93 -3.94
CA ALA A 312 -7.10 -27.92 -2.94
C ALA A 312 -6.95 -26.50 -3.52
N LEU A 313 -5.90 -26.26 -4.30
CA LEU A 313 -5.68 -24.98 -4.99
C LEU A 313 -6.79 -24.66 -6.01
N ARG A 314 -7.21 -25.64 -6.82
CA ARG A 314 -8.30 -25.47 -7.79
C ARG A 314 -9.66 -25.23 -7.11
N GLN A 315 -9.91 -25.88 -5.98
CA GLN A 315 -11.12 -25.64 -5.20
C GLN A 315 -11.09 -24.20 -4.64
N ALA A 316 -9.98 -23.75 -4.06
CA ALA A 316 -9.83 -22.37 -3.61
C ALA A 316 -10.02 -21.37 -4.76
N ALA A 317 -9.48 -21.67 -5.95
CA ALA A 317 -9.67 -20.83 -7.14
C ALA A 317 -11.14 -20.68 -7.54
N THR A 318 -11.95 -21.71 -7.39
CA THR A 318 -13.41 -21.65 -7.66
C THR A 318 -14.11 -20.72 -6.68
N GLU A 319 -13.86 -20.87 -5.38
CA GLU A 319 -14.49 -20.05 -4.33
C GLU A 319 -14.06 -18.57 -4.43
N ILE A 320 -12.78 -18.33 -4.69
CA ILE A 320 -12.24 -16.98 -4.93
C ILE A 320 -12.82 -16.39 -6.22
N GLY A 321 -13.02 -17.21 -7.25
CA GLY A 321 -13.62 -16.80 -8.51
C GLY A 321 -15.07 -16.35 -8.36
N GLU A 322 -15.89 -17.04 -7.54
CA GLU A 322 -17.28 -16.63 -7.22
C GLU A 322 -17.29 -15.27 -6.48
N LEU A 323 -16.40 -15.11 -5.48
CA LEU A 323 -16.23 -13.82 -4.80
C LEU A 323 -15.78 -12.73 -5.78
N ALA A 324 -14.77 -13.00 -6.62
CA ALA A 324 -14.26 -12.06 -7.60
C ALA A 324 -15.33 -11.64 -8.60
N ALA A 325 -16.16 -12.55 -9.10
CA ALA A 325 -17.26 -12.25 -9.99
C ALA A 325 -18.27 -11.29 -9.36
N MET A 326 -18.62 -11.49 -8.09
CA MET A 326 -19.48 -10.58 -7.32
C MET A 326 -18.88 -9.18 -7.22
N LEU A 327 -17.59 -9.07 -6.89
CA LEU A 327 -16.91 -7.79 -6.77
C LEU A 327 -16.74 -7.09 -8.13
N VAL A 328 -16.53 -7.84 -9.21
CA VAL A 328 -16.52 -7.31 -10.58
C VAL A 328 -17.88 -6.70 -10.95
N TYR A 329 -18.99 -7.30 -10.53
CA TYR A 329 -20.30 -6.70 -10.71
C TYR A 329 -20.48 -5.40 -9.92
N MET A 330 -20.02 -5.38 -8.67
CA MET A 330 -20.22 -4.24 -7.76
C MET A 330 -19.36 -3.03 -8.15
N PHE A 331 -18.11 -3.27 -8.51
CA PHE A 331 -17.11 -2.20 -8.70
C PHE A 331 -16.73 -1.95 -10.15
N ASN A 332 -17.02 -2.88 -11.05
CA ASN A 332 -16.68 -2.80 -12.48
C ASN A 332 -15.23 -2.31 -12.70
N PRO A 333 -14.22 -2.98 -12.12
CA PRO A 333 -12.84 -2.55 -12.22
C PRO A 333 -12.31 -2.71 -13.65
N ARG A 334 -11.25 -1.97 -13.97
CA ARG A 334 -10.50 -2.16 -15.20
C ARG A 334 -9.50 -3.30 -15.04
N THR A 335 -8.91 -3.40 -13.85
CA THR A 335 -7.95 -4.46 -13.52
C THR A 335 -8.35 -5.14 -12.22
N LEU A 336 -8.41 -6.48 -12.23
CA LEU A 336 -8.48 -7.34 -11.05
C LEU A 336 -7.12 -7.98 -10.84
N VAL A 337 -6.49 -7.69 -9.70
CA VAL A 337 -5.18 -8.21 -9.31
C VAL A 337 -5.32 -9.23 -8.20
N LEU A 338 -4.76 -10.42 -8.37
CA LEU A 338 -4.64 -11.43 -7.32
C LEU A 338 -3.26 -11.32 -6.69
N GLY A 339 -3.21 -11.23 -5.38
CA GLY A 339 -1.97 -11.17 -4.60
C GLY A 339 -1.99 -12.11 -3.41
N GLY A 340 -0.86 -12.19 -2.71
CA GLY A 340 -0.63 -13.09 -1.58
C GLY A 340 -0.10 -14.46 -1.99
N PRO A 341 0.37 -15.27 -1.02
CA PRO A 341 1.14 -16.49 -1.28
C PRO A 341 0.47 -17.48 -2.24
N LEU A 342 -0.85 -17.66 -2.17
CA LEU A 342 -1.54 -18.59 -3.09
C LEU A 342 -1.48 -18.15 -4.55
N SER A 343 -1.46 -16.84 -4.81
CA SER A 343 -1.45 -16.32 -6.19
C SER A 343 -0.11 -16.50 -6.90
N GLU A 344 0.95 -16.75 -6.14
CA GLU A 344 2.32 -16.88 -6.64
C GLU A 344 2.69 -18.35 -6.95
N LEU A 345 1.88 -19.33 -6.50
CA LEU A 345 2.24 -20.74 -6.60
C LEU A 345 2.16 -21.30 -8.02
N ARG A 346 1.09 -21.02 -8.75
CA ARG A 346 0.86 -21.52 -10.10
C ARG A 346 -0.22 -20.73 -10.83
N ASP A 347 -0.20 -20.86 -12.16
CA ASP A 347 -1.27 -20.31 -13.04
C ASP A 347 -2.64 -20.97 -12.80
N ASP A 348 -2.72 -22.11 -12.10
CA ASP A 348 -3.98 -22.78 -11.78
C ASP A 348 -4.94 -21.90 -10.98
N LEU A 349 -4.44 -21.10 -10.02
CA LEU A 349 -5.28 -20.18 -9.28
C LEU A 349 -5.84 -19.08 -10.21
N LEU A 350 -4.96 -18.42 -10.95
CA LEU A 350 -5.33 -17.34 -11.87
C LEU A 350 -6.29 -17.81 -12.96
N SER A 351 -6.01 -18.95 -13.59
CA SER A 351 -6.85 -19.51 -14.65
C SER A 351 -8.20 -19.97 -14.12
N GLY A 352 -8.25 -20.57 -12.92
CA GLY A 352 -9.49 -20.94 -12.25
C GLY A 352 -10.37 -19.73 -11.91
N VAL A 353 -9.79 -18.69 -11.32
CA VAL A 353 -10.51 -17.43 -11.05
C VAL A 353 -11.02 -16.79 -12.33
N ARG A 354 -10.19 -16.71 -13.38
CA ARG A 354 -10.60 -16.20 -14.70
C ARG A 354 -11.79 -16.97 -15.26
N ALA A 355 -11.74 -18.30 -15.25
CA ALA A 355 -12.80 -19.16 -15.77
C ALA A 355 -14.13 -18.85 -15.09
N VAL A 356 -14.16 -18.76 -13.76
CA VAL A 356 -15.38 -18.48 -12.99
C VAL A 356 -15.87 -17.06 -13.25
N VAL A 357 -15.00 -16.06 -13.23
CA VAL A 357 -15.38 -14.66 -13.49
C VAL A 357 -16.01 -14.51 -14.87
N TYR A 358 -15.39 -15.06 -15.93
CA TYR A 358 -15.93 -14.98 -17.28
C TYR A 358 -17.21 -15.83 -17.48
N GLN A 359 -17.38 -16.88 -16.71
CA GLN A 359 -18.62 -17.69 -16.71
C GLN A 359 -19.78 -16.97 -16.01
N ARG A 360 -19.50 -16.27 -14.92
CA ARG A 360 -20.51 -15.66 -14.05
C ARG A 360 -20.85 -14.23 -14.46
N ALA A 361 -19.83 -13.41 -14.73
CA ALA A 361 -20.05 -11.98 -14.98
C ALA A 361 -20.53 -11.70 -16.42
N LEU A 362 -21.42 -10.71 -16.54
CA LEU A 362 -21.97 -10.30 -17.84
C LEU A 362 -20.86 -9.71 -18.74
N PRO A 363 -20.99 -9.87 -20.08
CA PRO A 363 -19.99 -9.36 -21.04
C PRO A 363 -19.71 -7.86 -20.90
N LEU A 364 -20.67 -7.05 -20.45
CA LEU A 364 -20.47 -5.63 -20.21
C LEU A 364 -19.43 -5.36 -19.10
N ALA A 365 -19.43 -6.17 -18.04
CA ALA A 365 -18.49 -6.02 -16.92
C ALA A 365 -17.11 -6.60 -17.24
N THR A 366 -17.00 -7.57 -18.16
CA THR A 366 -15.77 -8.30 -18.44
C THR A 366 -15.07 -7.89 -19.73
N ARG A 367 -15.76 -7.20 -20.67
CA ARG A 367 -15.22 -6.89 -22.02
C ARG A 367 -13.89 -6.15 -22.04
N LYS A 368 -13.59 -5.40 -21.00
CA LYS A 368 -12.33 -4.63 -20.85
C LYS A 368 -11.61 -4.92 -19.53
N LEU A 369 -12.04 -5.98 -18.83
CA LEU A 369 -11.43 -6.40 -17.58
C LEU A 369 -10.15 -7.17 -17.85
N THR A 370 -9.06 -6.74 -17.23
CA THR A 370 -7.83 -7.51 -17.13
C THR A 370 -7.80 -8.22 -15.79
N ILE A 371 -7.58 -9.53 -15.77
CA ILE A 371 -7.37 -10.32 -14.54
C ILE A 371 -5.94 -10.82 -14.55
N THR A 372 -5.17 -10.47 -13.54
CA THR A 372 -3.73 -10.78 -13.45
C THR A 372 -3.32 -11.09 -12.01
N THR A 373 -2.13 -11.62 -11.84
CA THR A 373 -1.44 -11.61 -10.54
C THR A 373 -0.71 -10.29 -10.33
N THR A 374 -0.32 -10.00 -9.07
CA THR A 374 0.47 -8.81 -8.74
C THR A 374 1.75 -8.75 -9.56
N GLN A 375 2.09 -7.56 -10.10
CA GLN A 375 3.36 -7.32 -10.77
C GLN A 375 4.47 -6.92 -9.82
N LEU A 376 4.10 -6.44 -8.63
CA LEU A 376 5.03 -6.01 -7.58
C LEU A 376 5.29 -7.12 -6.55
N GLY A 377 4.60 -8.26 -6.67
CA GLY A 377 4.72 -9.40 -5.76
C GLY A 377 4.44 -8.99 -4.31
N ALA A 378 5.21 -9.53 -3.41
CA ALA A 378 5.11 -9.26 -1.97
C ALA A 378 5.42 -7.78 -1.60
N ALA A 379 6.01 -6.97 -2.50
CA ALA A 379 6.30 -5.57 -2.25
C ALA A 379 5.14 -4.62 -2.62
N SER A 380 4.02 -5.15 -3.12
CA SER A 380 2.91 -4.35 -3.65
C SER A 380 2.35 -3.37 -2.60
N ALA A 381 2.08 -3.82 -1.37
CA ALA A 381 1.61 -2.96 -0.29
C ALA A 381 2.65 -1.91 0.13
N LEU A 382 3.94 -2.29 0.14
CA LEU A 382 5.03 -1.37 0.44
C LEU A 382 5.11 -0.23 -0.58
N HIS A 383 5.01 -0.54 -1.88
CA HIS A 383 4.93 0.46 -2.95
C HIS A 383 3.69 1.36 -2.82
N GLY A 384 2.56 0.79 -2.42
CA GLY A 384 1.35 1.56 -2.15
C GLY A 384 1.49 2.49 -0.94
N ALA A 385 2.19 2.04 0.11
CA ALA A 385 2.51 2.88 1.26
C ALA A 385 3.39 4.07 0.86
N VAL A 386 4.38 3.85 0.00
CA VAL A 386 5.21 4.93 -0.57
C VAL A 386 4.37 5.89 -1.39
N ALA A 387 3.49 5.38 -2.26
CA ALA A 387 2.61 6.23 -3.09
C ALA A 387 1.66 7.07 -2.23
N LEU A 388 1.07 6.47 -1.17
CA LEU A 388 0.20 7.18 -0.24
C LEU A 388 0.98 8.29 0.49
N ALA A 389 2.18 7.99 0.99
CA ALA A 389 3.04 8.93 1.69
C ALA A 389 3.48 10.09 0.77
N THR A 390 3.90 9.80 -0.45
CA THR A 390 4.27 10.82 -1.46
C THR A 390 3.08 11.74 -1.74
N GLY A 391 1.89 11.18 -1.95
CA GLY A 391 0.67 11.95 -2.16
C GLY A 391 0.34 12.88 -0.99
N ASP A 392 0.58 12.44 0.24
CA ASP A 392 0.32 13.24 1.44
C ASP A 392 1.35 14.35 1.63
N VAL A 393 2.64 14.07 1.40
CA VAL A 393 3.73 15.07 1.42
C VAL A 393 3.47 16.19 0.42
N PHE A 394 2.97 15.88 -0.76
CA PHE A 394 2.64 16.86 -1.80
C PHE A 394 1.16 17.31 -1.79
N SER A 395 0.39 16.97 -0.76
CA SER A 395 -0.90 17.60 -0.49
C SER A 395 -0.71 19.08 -0.10
N GLU A 396 -1.77 19.88 -0.13
CA GLU A 396 -1.70 21.28 0.30
C GLU A 396 -1.14 21.41 1.73
N ARG A 397 -1.59 20.55 2.64
CA ARG A 397 -1.11 20.53 4.03
C ARG A 397 0.33 20.06 4.15
N GLY A 398 0.73 19.05 3.37
CA GLY A 398 2.10 18.55 3.35
C GLY A 398 3.08 19.57 2.80
N ILE A 399 2.76 20.23 1.69
CA ILE A 399 3.57 21.33 1.14
C ILE A 399 3.70 22.47 2.14
N ALA A 400 2.60 22.85 2.83
CA ALA A 400 2.65 23.90 3.84
C ALA A 400 3.63 23.57 4.98
N ARG A 401 3.71 22.29 5.39
CA ARG A 401 4.71 21.82 6.37
C ARG A 401 6.13 21.92 5.82
N LEU A 402 6.38 21.44 4.59
CA LEU A 402 7.69 21.54 3.95
C LEU A 402 8.18 22.99 3.82
N LEU A 403 7.28 23.96 3.79
CA LEU A 403 7.64 25.38 3.71
C LEU A 403 7.96 26.01 5.07
N VAL A 404 7.64 25.37 6.17
CA VAL A 404 7.89 25.88 7.54
C VAL A 404 9.15 25.25 8.15
N ASP A 405 9.38 23.98 7.87
CA ASP A 405 10.57 23.18 8.31
C ASP A 405 11.83 23.53 7.50
#